data_d9fc59bf75d05a094968d84a9af415b4
#
_entry.id   d9fc59bf75d05a094968d84a9af415b4
#
_cell.length_a   1.000
_cell.length_b   1.000
_cell.length_c   1.000
_cell.angle_alpha   90.00
_cell.angle_beta   90.00
_cell.angle_gamma   90.00
#
_symmetry.space_group_name_H-M   'P 1'
#
loop_
_entity.id
_entity.type
_entity.pdbx_description
1 polymer ?
#
loop_
_entity_poly.entity_id
_entity_poly.type
_entity_poly.pdbx_seq_one_letter_code
_entity_poly.pdbx_strand_id
1 'polypeptide(L)'
;VIKHKKAQWPWHGLTALVLVGLAFSLYMATSMISYEWRWNRVPQYFAYKAEEAQRAASYGTVQDIVISGDNARVTLKDESGAEQVLDVDKDSLQLARGDDVSEGDQIGVTRHWAAGPLAWGLWTTLWISVVSGALGLLIGLFAGLCRLSSNPTLRDLSTVYVELVRGTPLLVQIFIFYFFIGTVLNLSREFAGVAALALFTGAYVAEIVRAGVQSIAKGQNEAARSLGLNAGQSMRHVILPQAFKRVLPPLAGQFISLVKDTSLVSVIAITELTKSGREAITTSFSTFEIWFCVAGLYLLINLPLSHLASRLERRLAQSD
;
A
#
# COMPACT_ATOMS: atom_id res chain seq x y z
N VAL A 1 -18.57 -46.59 -8.13
CA VAL A 1 -17.68 -46.20 -9.24
C VAL A 1 -16.43 -45.59 -8.61
N ILE A 2 -15.33 -46.37 -8.54
CA ILE A 2 -14.05 -45.93 -7.99
C ILE A 2 -13.42 -45.00 -9.04
N LYS A 3 -13.45 -43.67 -8.78
CA LYS A 3 -12.66 -42.71 -9.58
C LYS A 3 -11.19 -42.92 -9.26
N HIS A 4 -10.47 -43.61 -10.16
CA HIS A 4 -9.01 -43.62 -10.16
C HIS A 4 -8.50 -42.18 -10.21
N LYS A 5 -7.89 -41.68 -9.12
CA LYS A 5 -7.07 -40.47 -9.14
C LYS A 5 -5.93 -40.74 -10.11
N LYS A 6 -6.03 -40.24 -11.36
CA LYS A 6 -4.89 -40.24 -12.30
C LYS A 6 -3.72 -39.58 -11.59
N ALA A 7 -2.57 -40.24 -11.64
CA ALA A 7 -1.34 -39.72 -11.05
C ALA A 7 -1.08 -38.29 -11.57
N GLN A 8 -1.09 -37.30 -10.69
CA GLN A 8 -0.87 -35.90 -11.06
C GLN A 8 0.63 -35.55 -11.14
N TRP A 9 1.48 -36.50 -10.76
CA TRP A 9 2.93 -36.33 -10.70
C TRP A 9 3.60 -35.91 -12.02
N PRO A 10 3.25 -36.47 -13.19
CA PRO A 10 3.87 -36.02 -14.45
C PRO A 10 3.51 -34.56 -14.78
N TRP A 11 2.34 -34.08 -14.38
CA TRP A 11 1.95 -32.68 -14.60
C TRP A 11 2.71 -31.70 -13.67
N HIS A 12 3.00 -32.09 -12.42
CA HIS A 12 3.85 -31.29 -11.54
C HIS A 12 5.28 -31.25 -12.05
N GLY A 13 5.80 -32.35 -12.61
CA GLY A 13 7.10 -32.38 -13.28
C GLY A 13 7.16 -31.46 -14.50
N LEU A 14 6.13 -31.46 -15.35
CA LEU A 14 6.03 -30.55 -16.49
C LEU A 14 5.96 -29.09 -16.03
N THR A 15 5.17 -28.78 -15.00
CA THR A 15 5.09 -27.43 -14.42
C THR A 15 6.46 -26.96 -13.91
N ALA A 16 7.17 -27.80 -13.18
CA ALA A 16 8.52 -27.49 -12.70
C ALA A 16 9.49 -27.23 -13.87
N LEU A 17 9.44 -28.06 -14.92
CA LEU A 17 10.29 -27.91 -16.11
C LEU A 17 10.00 -26.58 -16.84
N VAL A 18 8.73 -26.21 -16.98
CA VAL A 18 8.33 -24.92 -17.59
C VAL A 18 8.86 -23.75 -16.75
N LEU A 19 8.72 -23.80 -15.41
CA LEU A 19 9.21 -22.74 -14.52
C LEU A 19 10.73 -22.60 -14.56
N VAL A 20 11.45 -23.72 -14.58
CA VAL A 20 12.92 -23.72 -14.73
C VAL A 20 13.32 -23.20 -16.11
N GLY A 21 12.61 -23.59 -17.18
CA GLY A 21 12.83 -23.08 -18.53
C GLY A 21 12.63 -21.56 -18.64
N LEU A 22 11.59 -21.03 -17.99
CA LEU A 22 11.35 -19.58 -17.92
C LEU A 22 12.45 -18.85 -17.14
N ALA A 23 12.88 -19.40 -15.98
CA ALA A 23 13.96 -18.82 -15.20
C ALA A 23 15.30 -18.84 -15.97
N PHE A 24 15.59 -19.94 -16.66
CA PHE A 24 16.77 -20.06 -17.51
C PHE A 24 16.73 -19.09 -18.70
N SER A 25 15.57 -18.94 -19.37
CA SER A 25 15.38 -17.98 -20.45
C SER A 25 15.62 -16.55 -19.98
N LEU A 26 15.12 -16.19 -18.78
CA LEU A 26 15.36 -14.88 -18.16
C LEU A 26 16.86 -14.66 -17.87
N TYR A 27 17.52 -15.66 -17.32
CA TYR A 27 18.97 -15.61 -17.07
C TYR A 27 19.77 -15.43 -18.37
N MET A 28 19.45 -16.19 -19.42
CA MET A 28 20.10 -16.03 -20.73
C MET A 28 19.85 -14.66 -21.34
N ALA A 29 18.63 -14.14 -21.24
CA ALA A 29 18.30 -12.80 -21.73
C ALA A 29 19.11 -11.70 -21.01
N THR A 30 19.30 -11.81 -19.69
CA THR A 30 20.11 -10.85 -18.92
C THR A 30 21.60 -10.99 -19.21
N SER A 31 22.10 -12.20 -19.48
CA SER A 31 23.50 -12.41 -19.87
C SER A 31 23.83 -11.80 -21.25
N MET A 32 22.87 -11.78 -22.18
CA MET A 32 23.04 -11.16 -23.51
C MET A 32 23.25 -9.64 -23.46
N ILE A 33 22.73 -8.95 -22.44
CA ILE A 33 22.90 -7.51 -22.24
C ILE A 33 24.03 -7.18 -21.25
N SER A 34 24.86 -8.17 -20.88
CA SER A 34 25.96 -8.02 -19.91
C SER A 34 25.54 -7.34 -18.60
N TYR A 35 24.35 -7.68 -18.10
CA TYR A 35 23.82 -7.08 -16.87
C TYR A 35 24.54 -7.63 -15.65
N GLU A 36 25.08 -6.74 -14.82
CA GLU A 36 25.70 -7.08 -13.54
C GLU A 36 24.69 -7.04 -12.41
N TRP A 37 24.37 -8.22 -11.85
CA TRP A 37 23.48 -8.34 -10.71
C TRP A 37 24.10 -7.79 -9.43
N ARG A 38 23.37 -6.92 -8.72
CA ARG A 38 23.84 -6.20 -7.52
C ARG A 38 22.95 -6.45 -6.30
N TRP A 39 22.59 -7.70 -6.05
CA TRP A 39 21.74 -8.09 -4.93
C TRP A 39 22.29 -7.67 -3.55
N ASN A 40 23.59 -7.52 -3.41
CA ASN A 40 24.26 -7.05 -2.20
C ASN A 40 23.83 -5.62 -1.79
N ARG A 41 23.29 -4.81 -2.72
CA ARG A 41 22.79 -3.47 -2.46
C ARG A 41 21.33 -3.43 -2.04
N VAL A 42 20.59 -4.51 -2.22
CA VAL A 42 19.14 -4.55 -1.95
C VAL A 42 18.78 -4.28 -0.48
N PRO A 43 19.51 -4.81 0.54
CA PRO A 43 19.15 -4.58 1.95
C PRO A 43 19.06 -3.11 2.34
N GLN A 44 19.89 -2.22 1.77
CA GLN A 44 19.89 -0.79 2.09
C GLN A 44 18.59 -0.07 1.69
N TYR A 45 17.80 -0.63 0.74
CA TYR A 45 16.52 -0.07 0.35
C TYR A 45 15.39 -0.41 1.34
N PHE A 46 15.62 -1.36 2.25
CA PHE A 46 14.71 -1.70 3.35
C PHE A 46 15.12 -1.02 4.65
N ALA A 47 16.41 -1.08 4.99
CA ALA A 47 16.97 -0.41 6.16
C ALA A 47 18.42 -0.05 5.88
N TYR A 48 18.82 1.14 6.27
CA TYR A 48 20.18 1.63 6.12
C TYR A 48 20.62 2.42 7.35
N LYS A 49 21.93 2.57 7.52
CA LYS A 49 22.48 3.48 8.52
C LYS A 49 22.46 4.89 7.94
N ALA A 50 21.52 5.72 8.38
CA ALA A 50 21.50 7.14 8.04
C ALA A 50 22.59 7.86 8.80
N GLU A 51 23.30 8.76 8.12
CA GLU A 51 24.30 9.64 8.70
C GLU A 51 23.68 11.03 8.85
N GLU A 52 23.61 11.51 10.10
CA GLU A 52 23.12 12.84 10.42
C GLU A 52 24.30 13.68 10.93
N ALA A 53 24.63 14.72 10.17
CA ALA A 53 25.71 15.63 10.53
C ALA A 53 25.32 16.46 11.78
N GLN A 54 26.05 16.29 12.84
CA GLN A 54 25.94 17.10 14.05
C GLN A 54 26.78 18.35 13.88
N ARG A 55 26.14 19.53 14.00
CA ARG A 55 26.76 20.82 13.73
C ARG A 55 26.80 21.70 15.01
N ALA A 56 27.82 22.54 15.10
CA ALA A 56 27.89 23.59 16.13
C ALA A 56 26.76 24.61 15.89
N ALA A 57 26.00 24.93 16.95
CA ALA A 57 24.93 25.93 16.91
C ALA A 57 25.46 27.37 17.00
N SER A 58 26.65 27.57 17.55
CA SER A 58 27.30 28.86 17.75
C SER A 58 28.82 28.70 17.70
N TYR A 59 29.53 29.83 17.58
CA TYR A 59 30.97 29.85 17.78
C TYR A 59 31.30 29.45 19.20
N GLY A 60 32.29 28.59 19.37
CA GLY A 60 32.73 28.11 20.69
C GLY A 60 33.97 27.25 20.64
N THR A 61 34.37 26.73 21.79
CA THR A 61 35.54 25.87 21.93
C THR A 61 35.13 24.50 22.44
N VAL A 62 35.79 23.44 21.97
CA VAL A 62 35.59 22.06 22.46
C VAL A 62 36.13 21.95 23.89
N GLN A 63 35.22 21.86 24.87
CA GLN A 63 35.56 21.79 26.27
C GLN A 63 35.99 20.38 26.69
N ASP A 64 35.20 19.38 26.29
CA ASP A 64 35.47 17.99 26.66
C ASP A 64 34.99 17.02 25.59
N ILE A 65 35.67 15.87 25.53
CA ILE A 65 35.29 14.75 24.63
C ILE A 65 35.33 13.47 25.48
N VAL A 66 34.15 12.88 25.71
CA VAL A 66 33.97 11.63 26.43
C VAL A 66 33.64 10.51 25.46
N ILE A 67 34.56 9.56 25.29
CA ILE A 67 34.38 8.41 24.43
C ILE A 67 33.72 7.27 25.22
N SER A 68 32.58 6.78 24.74
CA SER A 68 31.85 5.67 25.34
C SER A 68 31.51 4.62 24.25
N GLY A 69 32.31 3.57 24.15
CA GLY A 69 32.17 2.54 23.08
C GLY A 69 32.41 3.14 21.72
N ASP A 70 31.41 3.00 20.82
CA ASP A 70 31.45 3.52 19.45
C ASP A 70 31.02 4.99 19.32
N ASN A 71 30.53 5.61 20.41
CA ASN A 71 30.07 6.99 20.43
C ASN A 71 31.03 7.89 21.19
N ALA A 72 31.14 9.15 20.79
CA ALA A 72 31.83 10.22 21.45
C ALA A 72 30.83 11.34 21.78
N ARG A 73 30.82 11.75 23.03
CA ARG A 73 30.09 12.92 23.51
C ARG A 73 31.01 14.13 23.52
N VAL A 74 30.68 15.12 22.70
CA VAL A 74 31.44 16.36 22.56
C VAL A 74 30.67 17.47 23.26
N THR A 75 31.32 18.14 24.20
CA THR A 75 30.76 19.32 24.87
C THR A 75 31.44 20.56 24.31
N LEU A 76 30.64 21.40 23.64
CA LEU A 76 31.07 22.72 23.15
C LEU A 76 30.64 23.79 24.14
N LYS A 77 31.48 24.79 24.36
CA LYS A 77 31.17 25.96 25.19
C LYS A 77 31.28 27.21 24.33
N ASP A 78 30.22 27.99 24.27
CA ASP A 78 30.21 29.26 23.57
C ASP A 78 30.82 30.42 24.39
N GLU A 79 30.99 31.59 23.77
CA GLU A 79 31.51 32.77 24.43
C GLU A 79 30.61 33.30 25.59
N SER A 80 29.31 32.96 25.55
CA SER A 80 28.33 33.29 26.58
C SER A 80 28.38 32.34 27.78
N GLY A 81 29.13 31.24 27.67
CA GLY A 81 29.24 30.19 28.67
C GLY A 81 28.16 29.12 28.56
N ALA A 82 27.29 29.17 27.55
CA ALA A 82 26.32 28.09 27.28
C ALA A 82 27.02 26.85 26.73
N GLU A 83 26.55 25.69 27.18
CA GLU A 83 27.10 24.40 26.76
C GLU A 83 26.16 23.71 25.76
N GLN A 84 26.68 23.30 24.60
CA GLN A 84 26.02 22.41 23.64
C GLN A 84 26.67 21.03 23.75
N VAL A 85 25.86 20.00 23.99
CA VAL A 85 26.32 18.61 24.05
C VAL A 85 25.84 17.89 22.77
N LEU A 86 26.81 17.31 22.06
CA LEU A 86 26.58 16.57 20.82
C LEU A 86 27.06 15.13 20.97
N ASP A 87 26.21 14.16 20.66
CA ASP A 87 26.64 12.77 20.59
C ASP A 87 26.95 12.45 19.10
N VAL A 88 28.17 11.98 18.83
CA VAL A 88 28.66 11.64 17.47
C VAL A 88 29.36 10.30 17.50
N ASP A 89 29.44 9.64 16.33
CA ASP A 89 30.24 8.43 16.17
C ASP A 89 31.73 8.77 16.35
N LYS A 90 32.44 7.98 17.14
CA LYS A 90 33.87 8.15 17.41
C LYS A 90 34.71 8.27 16.14
N ASP A 91 34.41 7.42 15.12
CA ASP A 91 35.18 7.39 13.88
C ASP A 91 34.94 8.62 12.98
N SER A 92 33.89 9.40 13.26
CA SER A 92 33.56 10.61 12.51
C SER A 92 34.12 11.89 13.15
N LEU A 93 34.61 11.80 14.37
CA LEU A 93 35.17 12.93 15.14
C LEU A 93 36.55 13.30 14.62
N GLN A 94 36.70 14.52 14.11
CA GLN A 94 37.98 15.06 13.64
C GLN A 94 38.55 16.15 14.55
N LEU A 95 37.84 16.52 15.62
CA LEU A 95 38.17 17.58 16.53
C LEU A 95 38.88 17.05 17.79
N ALA A 96 39.75 17.87 18.36
CA ALA A 96 40.39 17.63 19.62
C ALA A 96 39.90 18.60 20.70
N ARG A 97 40.17 18.26 21.95
CA ARG A 97 39.87 19.17 23.08
C ARG A 97 40.66 20.46 22.95
N GLY A 98 39.99 21.60 23.03
CA GLY A 98 40.58 22.93 22.88
C GLY A 98 40.49 23.51 21.46
N ASP A 99 39.95 22.75 20.47
CA ASP A 99 39.74 23.27 19.13
C ASP A 99 38.58 24.28 19.12
N ASP A 100 38.76 25.36 18.36
CA ASP A 100 37.72 26.35 18.12
C ASP A 100 36.85 25.90 16.96
N VAL A 101 35.53 26.12 17.09
CA VAL A 101 34.54 25.77 16.09
C VAL A 101 33.64 26.95 15.77
N SER A 102 33.31 27.15 14.52
CA SER A 102 32.40 28.19 14.04
C SER A 102 30.96 27.68 13.99
N GLU A 103 30.00 28.60 13.99
CA GLU A 103 28.59 28.27 13.78
C GLU A 103 28.43 27.54 12.46
N GLY A 104 27.74 26.38 12.49
CA GLY A 104 27.49 25.52 11.33
C GLY A 104 28.62 24.51 11.05
N ASP A 105 29.78 24.57 11.71
CA ASP A 105 30.84 23.59 11.51
C ASP A 105 30.35 22.17 11.89
N GLN A 106 30.75 21.20 11.08
CA GLN A 106 30.41 19.80 11.33
C GLN A 106 31.35 19.22 12.39
N ILE A 107 30.79 18.85 13.53
CA ILE A 107 31.51 18.27 14.66
C ILE A 107 31.76 16.77 14.47
N GLY A 108 30.78 16.10 13.85
CA GLY A 108 30.81 14.69 13.58
C GLY A 108 29.49 14.22 12.95
N VAL A 109 29.31 12.92 12.89
CA VAL A 109 28.12 12.28 12.32
C VAL A 109 27.55 11.30 13.34
N THR A 110 26.24 11.29 13.49
CA THR A 110 25.54 10.24 14.24
C THR A 110 24.96 9.25 13.26
N ARG A 111 25.21 7.96 13.46
CA ARG A 111 24.64 6.89 12.64
C ARG A 111 23.49 6.22 13.37
N HIS A 112 22.33 6.24 12.76
CA HIS A 112 21.15 5.51 13.26
C HIS A 112 20.50 4.66 12.15
N TRP A 113 19.83 3.58 12.57
CA TRP A 113 19.06 2.79 11.62
C TRP A 113 17.81 3.54 11.16
N ALA A 114 17.69 3.73 9.87
CA ALA A 114 16.53 4.35 9.24
C ALA A 114 15.85 3.37 8.29
N ALA A 115 14.53 3.50 8.17
CA ALA A 115 13.77 2.75 7.18
C ALA A 115 14.13 3.23 5.76
N GLY A 116 14.45 2.29 4.89
CA GLY A 116 14.78 2.56 3.50
C GLY A 116 13.55 2.93 2.66
N PRO A 117 13.78 3.43 1.42
CA PRO A 117 12.71 3.91 0.55
C PRO A 117 11.66 2.84 0.24
N LEU A 118 12.03 1.56 0.07
CA LEU A 118 11.05 0.49 -0.17
C LEU A 118 10.19 0.20 1.07
N ALA A 119 10.75 0.33 2.28
CA ALA A 119 9.98 0.16 3.52
C ALA A 119 8.97 1.31 3.69
N TRP A 120 9.37 2.54 3.44
CA TRP A 120 8.47 3.70 3.45
C TRP A 120 7.41 3.63 2.36
N GLY A 121 7.79 3.25 1.13
CA GLY A 121 6.85 3.05 0.04
C GLY A 121 5.83 1.96 0.34
N LEU A 122 6.26 0.86 0.97
CA LEU A 122 5.38 -0.22 1.43
C LEU A 122 4.38 0.29 2.47
N TRP A 123 4.84 1.04 3.47
CA TRP A 123 3.98 1.67 4.47
C TRP A 123 2.95 2.60 3.83
N THR A 124 3.38 3.44 2.88
CA THR A 124 2.50 4.36 2.16
C THR A 124 1.43 3.59 1.36
N THR A 125 1.80 2.53 0.67
CA THR A 125 0.86 1.64 -0.03
C THR A 125 -0.19 1.07 0.91
N LEU A 126 0.21 0.58 2.08
CA LEU A 126 -0.68 -0.04 3.05
C LEU A 126 -1.67 0.96 3.64
N TRP A 127 -1.20 2.10 4.15
CA TRP A 127 -2.11 3.06 4.76
C TRP A 127 -3.07 3.68 3.74
N ILE A 128 -2.62 4.01 2.51
CA ILE A 128 -3.50 4.50 1.44
C ILE A 128 -4.57 3.44 1.13
N SER A 129 -4.18 2.16 0.99
CA SER A 129 -5.12 1.07 0.73
C SER A 129 -6.17 0.94 1.82
N VAL A 130 -5.77 1.01 3.10
CA VAL A 130 -6.69 0.91 4.23
C VAL A 130 -7.65 2.10 4.29
N VAL A 131 -7.12 3.32 4.17
CA VAL A 131 -7.97 4.54 4.25
C VAL A 131 -8.91 4.62 3.06
N SER A 132 -8.39 4.45 1.83
CA SER A 132 -9.22 4.47 0.63
C SER A 132 -10.24 3.32 0.60
N GLY A 133 -9.83 2.14 1.09
CA GLY A 133 -10.70 0.97 1.22
C GLY A 133 -11.84 1.19 2.20
N ALA A 134 -11.56 1.76 3.38
CA ALA A 134 -12.58 2.07 4.39
C ALA A 134 -13.57 3.12 3.87
N LEU A 135 -13.07 4.23 3.30
CA LEU A 135 -13.92 5.25 2.70
C LEU A 135 -14.72 4.70 1.51
N GLY A 136 -14.08 3.94 0.62
CA GLY A 136 -14.73 3.30 -0.52
C GLY A 136 -15.81 2.30 -0.09
N LEU A 137 -15.58 1.54 0.99
CA LEU A 137 -16.59 0.65 1.57
C LEU A 137 -17.82 1.45 2.05
N LEU A 138 -17.62 2.55 2.78
CA LEU A 138 -18.72 3.39 3.26
C LEU A 138 -19.51 4.01 2.10
N ILE A 139 -18.82 4.62 1.14
CA ILE A 139 -19.42 5.22 -0.05
C ILE A 139 -20.18 4.16 -0.85
N GLY A 140 -19.55 3.00 -1.06
CA GLY A 140 -20.13 1.91 -1.85
C GLY A 140 -21.31 1.23 -1.18
N LEU A 141 -21.30 1.06 0.15
CA LEU A 141 -22.48 0.57 0.89
C LEU A 141 -23.64 1.55 0.74
N PHE A 142 -23.39 2.84 0.95
CA PHE A 142 -24.43 3.86 0.78
C PHE A 142 -24.99 3.88 -0.65
N ALA A 143 -24.11 3.98 -1.66
CA ALA A 143 -24.53 4.02 -3.06
C ALA A 143 -25.20 2.71 -3.51
N GLY A 144 -24.73 1.55 -3.05
CA GLY A 144 -25.34 0.25 -3.34
C GLY A 144 -26.74 0.12 -2.78
N LEU A 145 -26.97 0.60 -1.56
CA LEU A 145 -28.30 0.64 -0.95
C LEU A 145 -29.22 1.66 -1.64
N CYS A 146 -28.71 2.81 -2.06
CA CYS A 146 -29.46 3.78 -2.86
C CYS A 146 -29.94 3.18 -4.20
N ARG A 147 -29.13 2.36 -4.86
CA ARG A 147 -29.51 1.65 -6.10
C ARG A 147 -30.65 0.63 -5.92
N LEU A 148 -30.86 0.17 -4.70
CA LEU A 148 -31.93 -0.76 -4.33
C LEU A 148 -33.19 -0.03 -3.81
N SER A 149 -33.11 1.30 -3.66
CA SER A 149 -34.21 2.12 -3.15
C SER A 149 -35.40 2.16 -4.12
N SER A 150 -36.59 2.24 -3.56
CA SER A 150 -37.83 2.54 -4.30
C SER A 150 -37.91 4.01 -4.74
N ASN A 151 -37.11 4.90 -4.14
CA ASN A 151 -37.03 6.31 -4.54
C ASN A 151 -36.25 6.43 -5.87
N PRO A 152 -36.89 6.88 -6.98
CA PRO A 152 -36.23 6.98 -8.27
C PRO A 152 -35.01 7.89 -8.26
N THR A 153 -35.07 9.03 -7.57
CA THR A 153 -33.97 10.00 -7.51
C THR A 153 -32.71 9.40 -6.89
N LEU A 154 -32.83 8.69 -5.77
CA LEU A 154 -31.70 8.05 -5.11
C LEU A 154 -31.08 6.94 -6.00
N ARG A 155 -31.94 6.16 -6.64
CA ARG A 155 -31.52 5.09 -7.54
C ARG A 155 -30.81 5.65 -8.77
N ASP A 156 -31.35 6.68 -9.39
CA ASP A 156 -30.83 7.23 -10.64
C ASP A 156 -29.49 7.96 -10.39
N LEU A 157 -29.38 8.79 -9.34
CA LEU A 157 -28.13 9.45 -8.97
C LEU A 157 -27.02 8.43 -8.64
N SER A 158 -27.34 7.39 -7.87
CA SER A 158 -26.38 6.35 -7.56
C SER A 158 -26.00 5.55 -8.80
N THR A 159 -26.92 5.31 -9.74
CA THR A 159 -26.64 4.64 -11.00
C THR A 159 -25.70 5.49 -11.86
N VAL A 160 -25.95 6.77 -12.01
CA VAL A 160 -25.07 7.70 -12.74
C VAL A 160 -23.66 7.70 -12.14
N TYR A 161 -23.54 7.80 -10.82
CA TYR A 161 -22.24 7.72 -10.15
C TYR A 161 -21.49 6.45 -10.50
N VAL A 162 -22.12 5.29 -10.34
CA VAL A 162 -21.49 3.99 -10.56
C VAL A 162 -21.09 3.80 -12.03
N GLU A 163 -21.96 4.20 -12.96
CA GLU A 163 -21.69 4.07 -14.41
C GLU A 163 -20.57 5.00 -14.87
N LEU A 164 -20.54 6.26 -14.39
CA LEU A 164 -19.47 7.20 -14.72
C LEU A 164 -18.12 6.71 -14.20
N VAL A 165 -18.07 6.28 -12.94
CA VAL A 165 -16.81 5.84 -12.32
C VAL A 165 -16.33 4.53 -12.92
N ARG A 166 -17.21 3.55 -13.15
CA ARG A 166 -16.83 2.26 -13.76
C ARG A 166 -16.62 2.34 -15.28
N GLY A 167 -17.16 3.35 -15.93
CA GLY A 167 -17.02 3.59 -17.36
C GLY A 167 -15.75 4.36 -17.74
N THR A 168 -14.98 4.86 -16.77
CA THR A 168 -13.76 5.65 -17.02
C THR A 168 -12.54 5.02 -16.34
N PRO A 169 -11.33 5.14 -16.95
CA PRO A 169 -10.12 4.59 -16.36
C PRO A 169 -9.76 5.28 -15.02
N LEU A 170 -9.35 4.48 -14.03
CA LEU A 170 -8.92 5.00 -12.72
C LEU A 170 -7.82 6.07 -12.84
N LEU A 171 -6.84 5.86 -13.73
CA LEU A 171 -5.77 6.82 -13.96
C LEU A 171 -6.30 8.21 -14.35
N VAL A 172 -7.30 8.26 -15.23
CA VAL A 172 -7.95 9.52 -15.65
C VAL A 172 -8.67 10.17 -14.47
N GLN A 173 -9.33 9.39 -13.63
CA GLN A 173 -9.99 9.90 -12.42
C GLN A 173 -8.98 10.48 -11.43
N ILE A 174 -7.83 9.84 -11.22
CA ILE A 174 -6.74 10.36 -10.37
C ILE A 174 -6.27 11.73 -10.89
N PHE A 175 -6.09 11.89 -12.20
CA PHE A 175 -5.72 13.18 -12.79
C PHE A 175 -6.80 14.24 -12.62
N ILE A 176 -8.08 13.91 -12.81
CA ILE A 176 -9.21 14.83 -12.58
C ILE A 176 -9.22 15.27 -11.10
N PHE A 177 -9.09 14.32 -10.18
CA PHE A 177 -9.08 14.65 -8.75
C PHE A 177 -7.89 15.52 -8.36
N TYR A 178 -6.73 15.27 -8.88
CA TYR A 178 -5.54 16.03 -8.52
C TYR A 178 -5.48 17.39 -9.22
N PHE A 179 -5.53 17.41 -10.57
CA PHE A 179 -5.32 18.64 -11.34
C PHE A 179 -6.54 19.57 -11.39
N PHE A 180 -7.75 19.03 -11.28
CA PHE A 180 -8.95 19.85 -11.31
C PHE A 180 -9.50 20.07 -9.89
N ILE A 181 -9.97 19.03 -9.21
CA ILE A 181 -10.61 19.17 -7.89
C ILE A 181 -9.60 19.61 -6.83
N GLY A 182 -8.41 19.00 -6.82
CA GLY A 182 -7.34 19.33 -5.89
C GLY A 182 -6.87 20.78 -6.02
N THR A 183 -6.68 21.27 -7.24
CA THR A 183 -6.28 22.66 -7.49
C THR A 183 -7.37 23.64 -7.11
N VAL A 184 -8.63 23.39 -7.49
CA VAL A 184 -9.77 24.30 -7.20
C VAL A 184 -10.05 24.39 -5.70
N LEU A 185 -9.93 23.27 -4.98
CA LEU A 185 -10.20 23.19 -3.54
C LEU A 185 -8.94 23.30 -2.67
N ASN A 186 -7.77 23.53 -3.27
CA ASN A 186 -6.46 23.58 -2.60
C ASN A 186 -6.19 22.37 -1.68
N LEU A 187 -6.45 21.16 -2.22
CA LEU A 187 -6.27 19.91 -1.50
C LEU A 187 -4.84 19.37 -1.67
N SER A 188 -4.33 18.66 -0.65
CA SER A 188 -3.07 17.95 -0.79
C SER A 188 -3.18 16.82 -1.81
N ARG A 189 -2.03 16.45 -2.42
CA ARG A 189 -1.98 15.34 -3.38
C ARG A 189 -2.41 14.00 -2.76
N GLU A 190 -2.06 13.79 -1.47
CA GLU A 190 -2.44 12.61 -0.71
C GLU A 190 -3.96 12.52 -0.57
N PHE A 191 -4.61 13.64 -0.23
CA PHE A 191 -6.06 13.69 -0.15
C PHE A 191 -6.72 13.43 -1.50
N ALA A 192 -6.23 14.06 -2.57
CA ALA A 192 -6.74 13.85 -3.93
C ALA A 192 -6.61 12.39 -4.39
N GLY A 193 -5.45 11.76 -4.12
CA GLY A 193 -5.20 10.36 -4.45
C GLY A 193 -6.11 9.41 -3.67
N VAL A 194 -6.23 9.60 -2.34
CA VAL A 194 -7.12 8.80 -1.48
C VAL A 194 -8.58 8.97 -1.90
N ALA A 195 -9.03 10.18 -2.20
CA ALA A 195 -10.40 10.45 -2.62
C ALA A 195 -10.74 9.79 -3.96
N ALA A 196 -9.83 9.86 -4.94
CA ALA A 196 -10.00 9.19 -6.24
C ALA A 196 -10.13 7.67 -6.07
N LEU A 197 -9.20 7.05 -5.31
CA LEU A 197 -9.23 5.62 -5.01
C LEU A 197 -10.48 5.20 -4.24
N ALA A 198 -10.91 6.02 -3.25
CA ALA A 198 -12.10 5.74 -2.45
C ALA A 198 -13.38 5.78 -3.29
N LEU A 199 -13.53 6.79 -4.14
CA LEU A 199 -14.69 6.89 -5.04
C LEU A 199 -14.68 5.79 -6.10
N PHE A 200 -13.53 5.47 -6.67
CA PHE A 200 -13.40 4.34 -7.59
C PHE A 200 -13.81 3.03 -6.93
N THR A 201 -13.21 2.72 -5.78
CA THR A 201 -13.53 1.50 -5.00
C THR A 201 -15.00 1.48 -4.58
N GLY A 202 -15.54 2.63 -4.17
CA GLY A 202 -16.95 2.78 -3.78
C GLY A 202 -17.92 2.40 -4.89
N ALA A 203 -17.62 2.73 -6.13
CA ALA A 203 -18.48 2.35 -7.27
C ALA A 203 -18.50 0.82 -7.49
N TYR A 204 -17.36 0.15 -7.34
CA TYR A 204 -17.29 -1.32 -7.43
C TYR A 204 -17.97 -1.99 -6.23
N VAL A 205 -17.77 -1.46 -5.02
CA VAL A 205 -18.46 -1.94 -3.82
C VAL A 205 -19.97 -1.77 -3.95
N ALA A 206 -20.46 -0.64 -4.48
CA ALA A 206 -21.89 -0.41 -4.71
C ALA A 206 -22.50 -1.47 -5.65
N GLU A 207 -21.77 -1.83 -6.69
CA GLU A 207 -22.21 -2.88 -7.63
C GLU A 207 -22.20 -4.27 -6.99
N ILE A 208 -21.15 -4.59 -6.20
CA ILE A 208 -21.06 -5.85 -5.44
C ILE A 208 -22.25 -5.95 -4.47
N VAL A 209 -22.57 -4.90 -3.74
CA VAL A 209 -23.70 -4.86 -2.80
C VAL A 209 -25.03 -5.07 -3.55
N ARG A 210 -25.25 -4.32 -4.64
CA ARG A 210 -26.46 -4.46 -5.46
C ARG A 210 -26.60 -5.88 -5.99
N ALA A 211 -25.55 -6.43 -6.58
CA ALA A 211 -25.57 -7.79 -7.15
C ALA A 211 -25.78 -8.84 -6.05
N GLY A 212 -25.16 -8.69 -4.88
CA GLY A 212 -25.34 -9.61 -3.75
C GLY A 212 -26.77 -9.63 -3.24
N VAL A 213 -27.42 -8.47 -3.06
CA VAL A 213 -28.82 -8.41 -2.65
C VAL A 213 -29.74 -9.00 -3.72
N GLN A 214 -29.53 -8.65 -4.98
CA GLN A 214 -30.35 -9.16 -6.10
C GLN A 214 -30.14 -10.65 -6.39
N SER A 215 -29.06 -11.25 -5.94
CA SER A 215 -28.80 -12.69 -6.09
C SER A 215 -29.68 -13.56 -5.18
N ILE A 216 -30.32 -12.98 -4.16
CA ILE A 216 -31.21 -13.72 -3.26
C ILE A 216 -32.50 -14.10 -4.01
N ALA A 217 -32.87 -15.36 -3.93
CA ALA A 217 -34.06 -15.87 -4.61
C ALA A 217 -35.31 -15.08 -4.18
N LYS A 218 -36.13 -14.66 -5.16
CA LYS A 218 -37.36 -13.89 -4.92
C LYS A 218 -38.30 -14.57 -3.93
N GLY A 219 -38.35 -15.91 -3.95
CA GLY A 219 -39.17 -16.69 -3.01
C GLY A 219 -38.82 -16.45 -1.53
N GLN A 220 -37.57 -16.05 -1.19
CA GLN A 220 -37.21 -15.68 0.19
C GLN A 220 -37.97 -14.44 0.66
N ASN A 221 -38.10 -13.44 -0.22
CA ASN A 221 -38.89 -12.24 0.07
C ASN A 221 -40.38 -12.52 0.12
N GLU A 222 -40.89 -13.35 -0.80
CA GLU A 222 -42.30 -13.77 -0.87
C GLU A 222 -42.68 -14.54 0.40
N ALA A 223 -41.88 -15.52 0.81
CA ALA A 223 -42.09 -16.27 2.05
C ALA A 223 -42.11 -15.34 3.29
N ALA A 224 -41.14 -14.44 3.40
CA ALA A 224 -41.09 -13.46 4.47
C ALA A 224 -42.36 -12.59 4.52
N ARG A 225 -42.84 -12.15 3.36
CA ARG A 225 -44.08 -11.35 3.23
C ARG A 225 -45.32 -12.18 3.61
N SER A 226 -45.36 -13.45 3.26
CA SER A 226 -46.46 -14.37 3.62
C SER A 226 -46.53 -14.62 5.13
N LEU A 227 -45.39 -14.51 5.85
CA LEU A 227 -45.31 -14.57 7.33
C LEU A 227 -45.67 -13.23 8.00
N GLY A 228 -46.14 -12.23 7.23
CA GLY A 228 -46.59 -10.93 7.77
C GLY A 228 -45.49 -9.88 7.91
N LEU A 229 -44.26 -10.15 7.50
CA LEU A 229 -43.19 -9.16 7.57
C LEU A 229 -43.44 -8.04 6.54
N ASN A 230 -43.26 -6.79 6.94
CA ASN A 230 -43.25 -5.68 5.99
C ASN A 230 -41.95 -5.66 5.16
N ALA A 231 -41.88 -4.83 4.11
CA ALA A 231 -40.74 -4.79 3.18
C ALA A 231 -39.39 -4.50 3.90
N GLY A 232 -39.39 -3.58 4.84
CA GLY A 232 -38.20 -3.25 5.65
C GLY A 232 -37.77 -4.38 6.59
N GLN A 233 -38.73 -5.06 7.22
CA GLN A 233 -38.47 -6.22 8.05
C GLN A 233 -37.93 -7.40 7.24
N SER A 234 -38.55 -7.71 6.09
CA SER A 234 -38.07 -8.72 5.14
C SER A 234 -36.64 -8.43 4.70
N MET A 235 -36.35 -7.19 4.29
CA MET A 235 -35.01 -6.75 3.92
C MET A 235 -34.01 -6.98 5.05
N ARG A 236 -34.33 -6.48 6.27
CA ARG A 236 -33.39 -6.50 7.42
C ARG A 236 -33.15 -7.89 7.99
N HIS A 237 -34.20 -8.70 8.11
CA HIS A 237 -34.11 -9.97 8.84
C HIS A 237 -33.91 -11.20 7.95
N VAL A 238 -34.25 -11.12 6.65
CA VAL A 238 -34.17 -12.25 5.73
C VAL A 238 -33.17 -12.01 4.60
N ILE A 239 -33.28 -10.87 3.91
CA ILE A 239 -32.47 -10.62 2.69
C ILE A 239 -31.06 -10.20 3.01
N LEU A 240 -30.86 -9.17 3.86
CA LEU A 240 -29.54 -8.63 4.17
C LEU A 240 -28.59 -9.65 4.83
N PRO A 241 -29.03 -10.50 5.78
CA PRO A 241 -28.13 -11.50 6.38
C PRO A 241 -27.62 -12.53 5.35
N GLN A 242 -28.46 -12.93 4.40
CA GLN A 242 -28.08 -13.82 3.31
C GLN A 242 -27.21 -13.11 2.29
N ALA A 243 -27.58 -11.88 1.90
CA ALA A 243 -26.81 -11.08 0.97
C ALA A 243 -25.40 -10.78 1.50
N PHE A 244 -25.24 -10.52 2.81
CA PHE A 244 -23.95 -10.26 3.45
C PHE A 244 -22.95 -11.39 3.21
N LYS A 245 -23.39 -12.64 3.34
CA LYS A 245 -22.55 -13.81 3.07
C LYS A 245 -22.06 -13.85 1.61
N ARG A 246 -22.90 -13.43 0.66
CA ARG A 246 -22.58 -13.41 -0.78
C ARG A 246 -21.73 -12.21 -1.20
N VAL A 247 -21.81 -11.11 -0.46
CA VAL A 247 -21.08 -9.85 -0.73
C VAL A 247 -19.65 -9.89 -0.18
N LEU A 248 -19.42 -10.54 0.96
CA LEU A 248 -18.11 -10.56 1.62
C LEU A 248 -16.95 -11.07 0.74
N PRO A 249 -17.05 -12.22 0.03
CA PRO A 249 -15.95 -12.70 -0.80
C PRO A 249 -15.56 -11.75 -1.93
N PRO A 250 -16.49 -11.21 -2.74
CA PRO A 250 -16.16 -10.21 -3.75
C PRO A 250 -15.57 -8.91 -3.16
N LEU A 251 -16.00 -8.48 -1.97
CA LEU A 251 -15.42 -7.32 -1.28
C LEU A 251 -13.95 -7.55 -0.91
N ALA A 252 -13.61 -8.74 -0.43
CA ALA A 252 -12.22 -9.09 -0.16
C ALA A 252 -11.37 -9.06 -1.45
N GLY A 253 -11.91 -9.56 -2.56
CA GLY A 253 -11.27 -9.47 -3.87
C GLY A 253 -11.08 -8.01 -4.33
N GLN A 254 -12.06 -7.15 -4.11
CA GLN A 254 -11.98 -5.72 -4.44
C GLN A 254 -10.89 -5.02 -3.61
N PHE A 255 -10.75 -5.35 -2.32
CA PHE A 255 -9.68 -4.79 -1.50
C PHE A 255 -8.28 -5.22 -1.99
N ILE A 256 -8.10 -6.48 -2.39
CA ILE A 256 -6.85 -6.97 -2.99
C ILE A 256 -6.52 -6.21 -4.30
N SER A 257 -7.54 -5.91 -5.10
CA SER A 257 -7.36 -5.09 -6.31
C SER A 257 -6.95 -3.66 -5.96
N LEU A 258 -7.61 -3.05 -4.97
CA LEU A 258 -7.29 -1.71 -4.50
C LEU A 258 -5.81 -1.58 -4.06
N VAL A 259 -5.26 -2.58 -3.34
CA VAL A 259 -3.84 -2.57 -2.94
C VAL A 259 -2.91 -2.44 -4.15
N LYS A 260 -3.24 -3.06 -5.27
CA LYS A 260 -2.47 -2.94 -6.52
C LYS A 260 -2.73 -1.61 -7.23
N ASP A 261 -3.97 -1.14 -7.20
CA ASP A 261 -4.40 0.11 -7.84
C ASP A 261 -3.76 1.35 -7.19
N THR A 262 -3.31 1.25 -5.92
CA THR A 262 -2.53 2.34 -5.29
C THR A 262 -1.26 2.67 -6.06
N SER A 263 -0.68 1.75 -6.83
CA SER A 263 0.47 2.03 -7.69
C SER A 263 0.23 3.17 -8.68
N LEU A 264 -1.02 3.41 -9.08
CA LEU A 264 -1.39 4.47 -10.02
C LEU A 264 -1.27 5.87 -9.42
N VAL A 265 -1.33 6.03 -8.08
CA VAL A 265 -1.16 7.38 -7.47
C VAL A 265 0.29 7.88 -7.56
N SER A 266 1.22 7.04 -7.97
CA SER A 266 2.60 7.42 -8.26
C SER A 266 2.70 8.53 -9.33
N VAL A 267 1.72 8.62 -10.24
CA VAL A 267 1.68 9.61 -11.33
C VAL A 267 1.45 11.04 -10.85
N ILE A 268 0.83 11.20 -9.68
CA ILE A 268 0.65 12.50 -9.00
C ILE A 268 1.69 12.71 -7.88
N ALA A 269 2.84 12.07 -8.02
CA ALA A 269 4.01 12.19 -7.14
C ALA A 269 3.82 11.72 -5.69
N ILE A 270 2.82 10.87 -5.39
CA ILE A 270 2.73 10.16 -4.11
C ILE A 270 3.79 9.05 -4.09
N THR A 271 4.66 9.06 -3.08
CA THR A 271 5.75 8.10 -2.96
C THR A 271 5.27 6.83 -2.26
N GLU A 272 4.53 6.00 -3.00
CA GLU A 272 4.15 4.65 -2.65
C GLU A 272 5.21 3.63 -3.17
N LEU A 273 4.97 2.34 -2.99
CA LEU A 273 5.97 1.30 -3.26
C LEU A 273 6.54 1.32 -4.69
N THR A 274 5.71 1.55 -5.73
CA THR A 274 6.15 1.60 -7.13
C THR A 274 7.03 2.81 -7.40
N LYS A 275 6.65 3.99 -6.89
CA LYS A 275 7.45 5.20 -7.02
C LYS A 275 8.75 5.10 -6.23
N SER A 276 8.71 4.57 -5.01
CA SER A 276 9.92 4.30 -4.21
C SER A 276 10.89 3.38 -4.95
N GLY A 277 10.38 2.33 -5.60
CA GLY A 277 11.20 1.47 -6.46
C GLY A 277 11.84 2.23 -7.62
N ARG A 278 11.07 3.06 -8.32
CA ARG A 278 11.57 3.89 -9.42
C ARG A 278 12.65 4.88 -8.98
N GLU A 279 12.47 5.54 -7.84
CA GLU A 279 13.46 6.44 -7.25
C GLU A 279 14.73 5.69 -6.83
N ALA A 280 14.58 4.51 -6.22
CA ALA A 280 15.73 3.67 -5.87
C ALA A 280 16.54 3.23 -7.10
N ILE A 281 15.90 2.96 -8.24
CA ILE A 281 16.60 2.63 -9.50
C ILE A 281 17.43 3.81 -10.01
N THR A 282 16.92 5.04 -9.95
CA THR A 282 17.64 6.22 -10.46
C THR A 282 18.95 6.49 -9.71
N THR A 283 19.04 6.07 -8.46
CA THR A 283 20.25 6.23 -7.62
C THR A 283 21.19 5.04 -7.64
N SER A 284 20.67 3.84 -7.92
CA SER A 284 21.42 2.58 -7.78
C SER A 284 21.85 1.95 -9.09
N PHE A 285 21.13 2.23 -10.18
CA PHE A 285 21.20 1.52 -11.46
C PHE A 285 20.94 0.02 -11.36
N SER A 286 20.31 -0.47 -10.27
CA SER A 286 19.94 -1.87 -10.02
C SER A 286 18.50 -2.12 -10.44
N THR A 287 18.23 -2.01 -11.75
CA THR A 287 16.85 -1.97 -12.28
C THR A 287 16.09 -3.26 -12.03
N PHE A 288 16.67 -4.41 -12.34
CA PHE A 288 15.96 -5.69 -12.25
C PHE A 288 15.75 -6.09 -10.80
N GLU A 289 16.78 -5.97 -9.95
CA GLU A 289 16.69 -6.31 -8.52
C GLU A 289 15.58 -5.54 -7.83
N ILE A 290 15.51 -4.21 -8.08
CA ILE A 290 14.50 -3.37 -7.44
C ILE A 290 13.11 -3.73 -7.93
N TRP A 291 12.89 -3.96 -9.24
CA TRP A 291 11.57 -4.36 -9.73
C TRP A 291 11.15 -5.74 -9.22
N PHE A 292 12.08 -6.69 -9.09
CA PHE A 292 11.79 -7.97 -8.45
C PHE A 292 11.43 -7.81 -6.98
N CYS A 293 12.12 -6.91 -6.25
CA CYS A 293 11.78 -6.60 -4.86
C CYS A 293 10.38 -5.97 -4.75
N VAL A 294 10.06 -4.98 -5.59
CA VAL A 294 8.73 -4.35 -5.62
C VAL A 294 7.65 -5.38 -5.92
N ALA A 295 7.84 -6.21 -6.95
CA ALA A 295 6.91 -7.29 -7.28
C ALA A 295 6.77 -8.30 -6.13
N GLY A 296 7.88 -8.69 -5.50
CA GLY A 296 7.90 -9.57 -4.34
C GLY A 296 7.16 -9.00 -3.14
N LEU A 297 7.30 -7.69 -2.87
CA LEU A 297 6.58 -7.02 -1.79
C LEU A 297 5.07 -6.95 -2.05
N TYR A 298 4.63 -6.62 -3.29
CA TYR A 298 3.21 -6.71 -3.64
C TYR A 298 2.68 -8.13 -3.50
N LEU A 299 3.46 -9.13 -3.90
CA LEU A 299 3.09 -10.54 -3.74
C LEU A 299 2.98 -10.93 -2.26
N LEU A 300 3.93 -10.48 -1.43
CA LEU A 300 3.95 -10.72 0.02
C LEU A 300 2.70 -10.16 0.73
N ILE A 301 2.17 -9.02 0.27
CA ILE A 301 0.92 -8.47 0.81
C ILE A 301 -0.29 -9.22 0.26
N ASN A 302 -0.35 -9.41 -1.06
CA ASN A 302 -1.55 -9.90 -1.73
C ASN A 302 -1.78 -11.40 -1.53
N LEU A 303 -0.74 -12.23 -1.39
CA LEU A 303 -0.89 -13.67 -1.16
C LEU A 303 -1.63 -14.01 0.15
N PRO A 304 -1.24 -13.46 1.32
CA PRO A 304 -1.99 -13.69 2.55
C PRO A 304 -3.43 -13.21 2.47
N LEU A 305 -3.66 -12.02 1.88
CA LEU A 305 -5.01 -11.47 1.69
C LEU A 305 -5.87 -12.39 0.80
N SER A 306 -5.30 -12.89 -0.30
CA SER A 306 -5.98 -13.83 -1.20
C SER A 306 -6.30 -15.16 -0.51
N HIS A 307 -5.39 -15.69 0.31
CA HIS A 307 -5.64 -16.90 1.09
C HIS A 307 -6.73 -16.70 2.15
N LEU A 308 -6.75 -15.53 2.81
CA LEU A 308 -7.81 -15.17 3.77
C LEU A 308 -9.16 -15.05 3.08
N ALA A 309 -9.22 -14.36 1.92
CA ALA A 309 -10.43 -14.25 1.10
C ALA A 309 -10.97 -15.63 0.70
N SER A 310 -10.11 -16.52 0.19
CA SER A 310 -10.48 -17.87 -0.21
C SER A 310 -10.92 -18.77 0.97
N ARG A 311 -10.36 -18.55 2.17
CA ARG A 311 -10.83 -19.24 3.38
C ARG A 311 -12.20 -18.75 3.83
N LEU A 312 -12.42 -17.43 3.75
CA LEU A 312 -13.71 -16.81 4.08
C LEU A 312 -14.80 -17.34 3.13
N GLU A 313 -14.55 -17.34 1.83
CA GLU A 313 -15.44 -17.88 0.82
C GLU A 313 -15.85 -19.32 1.11
N ARG A 314 -14.87 -20.20 1.37
CA ARG A 314 -15.14 -21.62 1.72
C ARG A 314 -15.97 -21.80 2.97
N ARG A 315 -15.73 -20.98 4.03
CA ARG A 315 -16.51 -21.03 5.26
C ARG A 315 -17.96 -20.59 5.05
N LEU A 316 -18.17 -19.54 4.26
CA LEU A 316 -19.50 -19.01 3.98
C LEU A 316 -20.31 -19.95 3.07
N ALA A 317 -19.66 -20.58 2.08
CA ALA A 317 -20.29 -21.58 1.22
C ALA A 317 -20.72 -22.87 1.92
N GLN A 318 -20.14 -23.21 3.08
CA GLN A 318 -20.53 -24.38 3.88
C GLN A 318 -21.72 -24.11 4.81
N SER A 319 -22.14 -22.85 4.95
CA SER A 319 -23.23 -22.45 5.85
C SER A 319 -24.56 -22.20 5.14
N ASP A 320 -24.62 -22.46 3.83
CA ASP A 320 -25.81 -22.52 2.98
C ASP A 320 -26.20 -23.98 2.77
#